data_a82da5be7e742c7910b96365bc125aa9
#
_entry.id   a82da5be7e742c7910b96365bc125aa9
#
_cell.length_a   1.000
_cell.length_b   1.000
_cell.length_c   1.000
_cell.angle_alpha   90.00
_cell.angle_beta   90.00
_cell.angle_gamma   90.00
#
_symmetry.space_group_name_H-M   'P 1'
#
loop_
_entity.id
_entity.type
_entity.pdbx_description
1 polymer ?
#
loop_
_entity_poly.entity_id
_entity_poly.type
_entity_poly.pdbx_seq_one_letter_code
_entity_poly.pdbx_strand_id
1 'polypeptide(L)'
;MKRENMSTGIMIIGPSGSGKTTLGRVVAEKLGYPFFDVDDYIWKQDTEEPYTEMYTKKEKINRLSNDIEPYEHFVMSGSMSSFHYAFDDKFEMLVFLYVEPDIRVQRVHKRAIERFGERVLEGGDMHQSHMKFLEGNRRYETDGSPNLSEQKEWMKNMSC
;
A
#
# COMPACT_ATOMS: atom_id res chain seq x y z
N MET A 1 -27.95 13.08 -20.42
CA MET A 1 -27.34 12.17 -19.46
C MET A 1 -25.95 12.69 -19.13
N LYS A 2 -25.76 13.21 -17.94
CA LYS A 2 -24.41 13.48 -17.45
C LYS A 2 -23.78 12.10 -17.21
N ARG A 3 -22.72 11.76 -17.96
CA ARG A 3 -21.82 10.71 -17.54
C ARG A 3 -21.24 11.20 -16.22
N GLU A 4 -21.55 10.51 -15.12
CA GLU A 4 -20.79 10.71 -13.91
C GLU A 4 -19.33 10.49 -14.28
N ASN A 5 -18.51 11.51 -14.09
CA ASN A 5 -17.07 11.41 -14.28
C ASN A 5 -16.56 10.43 -13.23
N MET A 6 -16.56 9.13 -13.56
CA MET A 6 -15.94 8.13 -12.69
C MET A 6 -14.44 8.28 -12.80
N SER A 7 -13.80 8.58 -11.66
CA SER A 7 -12.34 8.55 -11.56
C SER A 7 -11.84 7.16 -11.91
N THR A 8 -10.80 7.08 -12.74
CA THR A 8 -10.14 5.83 -13.10
C THR A 8 -8.67 5.86 -12.69
N GLY A 9 -8.14 4.73 -12.28
CA GLY A 9 -6.81 4.69 -11.74
C GLY A 9 -5.97 3.48 -12.12
N ILE A 10 -4.68 3.64 -11.89
CA ILE A 10 -3.68 2.58 -11.98
C ILE A 10 -3.34 2.17 -10.55
N MET A 11 -3.50 0.90 -10.22
CA MET A 11 -3.17 0.36 -8.91
C MET A 11 -1.91 -0.50 -8.98
N ILE A 12 -0.94 -0.22 -8.11
CA ILE A 12 0.31 -0.99 -8.01
C ILE A 12 0.30 -1.75 -6.69
N ILE A 13 0.36 -3.07 -6.77
CA ILE A 13 0.36 -3.99 -5.63
C ILE A 13 1.64 -4.83 -5.59
N GLY A 14 1.88 -5.44 -4.46
CA GLY A 14 3.05 -6.29 -4.22
C GLY A 14 3.44 -6.27 -2.75
N PRO A 15 4.47 -7.04 -2.36
CA PRO A 15 4.96 -7.02 -0.98
C PRO A 15 5.65 -5.70 -0.64
N SER A 16 5.73 -5.39 0.66
CA SER A 16 6.55 -4.27 1.13
C SER A 16 8.01 -4.46 0.72
N GLY A 17 8.65 -3.37 0.33
CA GLY A 17 10.03 -3.40 -0.17
C GLY A 17 10.17 -3.75 -1.64
N SER A 18 9.07 -3.93 -2.36
CA SER A 18 9.10 -4.20 -3.82
C SER A 18 9.30 -2.96 -4.69
N GLY A 19 9.16 -1.76 -4.12
CA GLY A 19 9.33 -0.51 -4.86
C GLY A 19 8.03 0.10 -5.40
N LYS A 20 6.88 -0.32 -4.89
CA LYS A 20 5.56 0.18 -5.31
C LYS A 20 5.42 1.69 -5.25
N THR A 21 5.80 2.29 -4.13
CA THR A 21 5.71 3.74 -3.93
C THR A 21 6.62 4.49 -4.89
N THR A 22 7.84 4.02 -5.07
CA THR A 22 8.81 4.62 -6.01
C THR A 22 8.28 4.57 -7.44
N LEU A 23 7.81 3.40 -7.88
CA LEU A 23 7.22 3.24 -9.21
C LEU A 23 5.97 4.11 -9.36
N GLY A 24 5.09 4.11 -8.37
CA GLY A 24 3.84 4.87 -8.38
C GLY A 24 4.07 6.37 -8.53
N ARG A 25 5.03 6.91 -7.80
CA ARG A 25 5.39 8.34 -7.90
C ARG A 25 5.94 8.70 -9.28
N VAL A 26 6.80 7.87 -9.85
CA VAL A 26 7.37 8.09 -11.19
C VAL A 26 6.29 8.03 -12.26
N VAL A 27 5.41 7.04 -12.20
CA VAL A 27 4.29 6.89 -13.16
C VAL A 27 3.34 8.08 -13.06
N ALA A 28 2.96 8.47 -11.85
CA ALA A 28 2.08 9.61 -11.61
C ALA A 28 2.68 10.91 -12.18
N GLU A 29 3.96 11.16 -11.93
CA GLU A 29 4.66 12.34 -12.46
C GLU A 29 4.67 12.36 -13.99
N LYS A 30 5.00 11.24 -14.62
CA LYS A 30 5.04 11.12 -16.08
C LYS A 30 3.68 11.31 -16.75
N LEU A 31 2.60 10.86 -16.09
CA LEU A 31 1.24 10.99 -16.62
C LEU A 31 0.55 12.30 -16.20
N GLY A 32 1.13 13.05 -15.27
CA GLY A 32 0.49 14.23 -14.71
C GLY A 32 -0.70 13.90 -13.81
N TYR A 33 -0.71 12.73 -13.17
CA TYR A 33 -1.77 12.27 -12.28
C TYR A 33 -1.39 12.46 -10.81
N PRO A 34 -2.36 12.64 -9.90
CA PRO A 34 -2.10 12.58 -8.48
C PRO A 34 -1.71 11.15 -8.06
N PHE A 35 -0.87 11.07 -7.03
CA PHE A 35 -0.43 9.81 -6.44
C PHE A 35 -1.02 9.65 -5.03
N PHE A 36 -1.57 8.48 -4.74
CA PHE A 36 -2.10 8.12 -3.43
C PHE A 36 -1.39 6.87 -2.91
N ASP A 37 -0.74 7.01 -1.75
CA ASP A 37 -0.20 5.89 -1.01
C ASP A 37 -1.29 5.37 -0.06
N VAL A 38 -1.72 4.13 -0.23
CA VAL A 38 -2.79 3.53 0.57
C VAL A 38 -2.45 3.51 2.06
N ASP A 39 -1.17 3.38 2.42
CA ASP A 39 -0.75 3.39 3.83
C ASP A 39 -1.13 4.68 4.57
N ASP A 40 -1.18 5.82 3.87
CA ASP A 40 -1.62 7.09 4.45
C ASP A 40 -3.10 7.08 4.87
N TYR A 41 -3.88 6.14 4.36
CA TYR A 41 -5.31 5.97 4.64
C TYR A 41 -5.62 4.83 5.59
N ILE A 42 -4.65 3.95 5.84
CA ILE A 42 -4.78 2.81 6.76
C ILE A 42 -4.40 3.23 8.18
N TRP A 43 -3.26 3.88 8.32
CA TRP A 43 -2.66 4.17 9.61
C TRP A 43 -2.89 5.62 10.03
N LYS A 44 -3.27 5.81 11.30
CA LYS A 44 -3.34 7.14 11.90
C LYS A 44 -1.94 7.70 12.08
N GLN A 45 -1.77 8.97 11.71
CA GLN A 45 -0.46 9.63 11.70
C GLN A 45 -0.13 10.37 13.00
N ASP A 46 -1.12 10.57 13.86
CA ASP A 46 -1.04 11.35 15.11
C ASP A 46 -0.75 10.49 16.35
N THR A 47 -0.11 9.35 16.17
CA THR A 47 0.24 8.41 17.23
C THR A 47 1.69 8.53 17.64
N GLU A 48 2.01 8.25 18.93
CA GLU A 48 3.40 8.25 19.42
C GLU A 48 4.27 7.21 18.71
N GLU A 49 3.72 6.01 18.52
CA GLU A 49 4.36 4.94 17.78
C GLU A 49 3.67 4.78 16.43
N PRO A 50 4.41 4.94 15.31
CA PRO A 50 3.87 4.76 13.96
C PRO A 50 3.31 3.35 13.75
N TYR A 51 2.28 3.25 12.92
CA TYR A 51 1.65 1.98 12.51
C TYR A 51 1.03 1.17 13.66
N THR A 52 0.54 1.85 14.70
CA THR A 52 -0.11 1.20 15.85
C THR A 52 -1.63 1.34 15.85
N GLU A 53 -2.17 2.40 15.29
CA GLU A 53 -3.60 2.64 15.20
C GLU A 53 -4.07 2.77 13.77
N MET A 54 -5.07 1.97 13.41
CA MET A 54 -5.69 2.02 12.08
C MET A 54 -7.01 2.80 12.12
N TYR A 55 -7.32 3.42 10.99
CA TYR A 55 -8.69 3.86 10.72
C TYR A 55 -9.63 2.66 10.56
N THR A 56 -10.91 2.85 10.87
CA THR A 56 -11.93 1.83 10.58
C THR A 56 -12.05 1.61 9.07
N LYS A 57 -12.60 0.47 8.66
CA LYS A 57 -12.85 0.18 7.24
C LYS A 57 -13.66 1.31 6.57
N LYS A 58 -14.72 1.77 7.22
CA LYS A 58 -15.56 2.86 6.72
C LYS A 58 -14.78 4.16 6.57
N GLU A 59 -13.95 4.51 7.55
CA GLU A 59 -13.09 5.70 7.48
C GLU A 59 -12.08 5.62 6.35
N LYS A 60 -11.42 4.46 6.18
CA LYS A 60 -10.48 4.23 5.07
C LYS A 60 -11.14 4.49 3.71
N ILE A 61 -12.31 3.88 3.49
CA ILE A 61 -13.05 4.01 2.25
C ILE A 61 -13.49 5.45 2.02
N ASN A 62 -14.08 6.09 3.02
CA ASN A 62 -14.60 7.46 2.88
C ASN A 62 -13.49 8.47 2.63
N ARG A 63 -12.39 8.38 3.36
CA ARG A 63 -11.27 9.32 3.22
C ARG A 63 -10.62 9.19 1.84
N LEU A 64 -10.34 7.97 1.42
CA LEU A 64 -9.72 7.72 0.11
C LEU A 64 -10.65 8.08 -1.03
N SER A 65 -11.93 7.74 -0.94
CA SER A 65 -12.94 8.10 -1.96
C SER A 65 -13.06 9.62 -2.11
N ASN A 66 -13.09 10.36 -0.99
CA ASN A 66 -13.20 11.81 -1.02
C ASN A 66 -11.97 12.46 -1.68
N ASP A 67 -10.78 11.92 -1.41
CA ASP A 67 -9.54 12.47 -1.96
C ASP A 67 -9.37 12.15 -3.46
N ILE A 68 -9.90 11.03 -3.92
CA ILE A 68 -9.88 10.63 -5.34
C ILE A 68 -10.89 11.43 -6.18
N GLU A 69 -12.06 11.72 -5.62
CA GLU A 69 -13.22 12.26 -6.33
C GLU A 69 -12.92 13.47 -7.24
N PRO A 70 -12.09 14.46 -6.82
CA PRO A 70 -11.80 15.62 -7.66
C PRO A 70 -11.01 15.32 -8.94
N TYR A 71 -10.42 14.14 -9.04
CA TYR A 71 -9.50 13.79 -10.13
C TYR A 71 -10.14 12.80 -11.10
N GLU A 72 -9.93 13.02 -12.39
CA GLU A 72 -10.36 12.11 -13.44
C GLU A 72 -9.50 10.84 -13.49
N HIS A 73 -8.20 11.00 -13.26
CA HIS A 73 -7.22 9.91 -13.26
C HIS A 73 -6.33 9.99 -12.02
N PHE A 74 -5.89 8.82 -11.56
CA PHE A 74 -4.96 8.74 -10.42
C PHE A 74 -4.05 7.51 -10.51
N VAL A 75 -2.96 7.54 -9.74
CA VAL A 75 -2.08 6.40 -9.50
C VAL A 75 -2.11 6.10 -8.00
N MET A 76 -2.23 4.84 -7.66
CA MET A 76 -2.31 4.37 -6.28
C MET A 76 -1.37 3.20 -6.06
N SER A 77 -0.78 3.10 -4.90
CA SER A 77 0.03 1.95 -4.51
C SER A 77 -0.27 1.51 -3.08
N GLY A 78 -0.09 0.23 -2.81
CA GLY A 78 -0.21 -0.32 -1.48
C GLY A 78 -1.01 -1.61 -1.41
N SER A 79 -1.54 -1.92 -0.24
CA SER A 79 -2.38 -3.08 0.01
C SER A 79 -3.76 -2.65 0.52
N MET A 80 -4.80 -3.16 -0.10
CA MET A 80 -6.20 -2.85 0.23
C MET A 80 -6.97 -4.11 0.62
N SER A 81 -6.32 -5.10 1.19
CA SER A 81 -6.85 -6.46 1.35
C SER A 81 -8.25 -6.55 1.94
N SER A 82 -8.62 -5.68 2.87
CA SER A 82 -9.94 -5.72 3.51
C SER A 82 -10.98 -4.78 2.90
N PHE A 83 -10.60 -3.86 2.02
CA PHE A 83 -11.51 -2.83 1.49
C PHE A 83 -11.33 -2.53 0.00
N HIS A 84 -10.58 -3.33 -0.75
CA HIS A 84 -10.36 -3.12 -2.19
C HIS A 84 -11.67 -3.14 -2.99
N TYR A 85 -12.65 -3.91 -2.56
CA TYR A 85 -13.94 -4.07 -3.26
C TYR A 85 -14.64 -2.72 -3.52
N ALA A 86 -14.44 -1.74 -2.66
CA ALA A 86 -15.03 -0.41 -2.83
C ALA A 86 -14.41 0.40 -3.97
N PHE A 87 -13.25 -0.02 -4.49
CA PHE A 87 -12.48 0.67 -5.53
C PHE A 87 -12.23 -0.17 -6.77
N ASP A 88 -12.60 -1.44 -6.79
CA ASP A 88 -12.28 -2.37 -7.87
C ASP A 88 -12.79 -1.89 -9.24
N ASP A 89 -13.94 -1.23 -9.27
CA ASP A 89 -14.54 -0.67 -10.48
C ASP A 89 -13.82 0.59 -11.02
N LYS A 90 -12.93 1.17 -10.24
CA LYS A 90 -12.18 2.38 -10.60
C LYS A 90 -10.82 2.06 -11.23
N PHE A 91 -10.32 0.86 -11.09
CA PHE A 91 -9.01 0.49 -11.62
C PHE A 91 -9.09 0.05 -13.08
N GLU A 92 -8.43 0.80 -13.95
CA GLU A 92 -8.26 0.46 -15.36
C GLU A 92 -7.02 -0.40 -15.62
N MET A 93 -6.10 -0.44 -14.66
CA MET A 93 -4.88 -1.24 -14.73
C MET A 93 -4.45 -1.65 -13.33
N LEU A 94 -4.07 -2.90 -13.18
CA LEU A 94 -3.48 -3.43 -11.96
C LEU A 94 -2.07 -3.94 -12.26
N VAL A 95 -1.08 -3.33 -11.62
CA VAL A 95 0.34 -3.70 -11.79
C VAL A 95 0.79 -4.47 -10.56
N PHE A 96 1.28 -5.68 -10.77
CA PHE A 96 1.87 -6.50 -9.72
C PHE A 96 3.40 -6.41 -9.77
N LEU A 97 3.99 -5.87 -8.71
CA LEU A 97 5.43 -5.70 -8.60
C LEU A 97 5.99 -6.68 -7.57
N TYR A 98 6.82 -7.60 -8.02
CA TYR A 98 7.39 -8.63 -7.17
C TYR A 98 8.92 -8.49 -7.06
N VAL A 99 9.42 -8.64 -5.84
CA VAL A 99 10.84 -8.72 -5.52
C VAL A 99 11.04 -9.84 -4.51
N GLU A 100 12.09 -10.64 -4.67
CA GLU A 100 12.36 -11.78 -3.80
C GLU A 100 12.54 -11.41 -2.32
N PRO A 101 12.30 -12.34 -1.38
CA PRO A 101 12.28 -12.05 0.06
C PRO A 101 13.53 -11.40 0.61
N ASP A 102 14.71 -11.88 0.26
CA ASP A 102 15.96 -11.36 0.83
C ASP A 102 16.20 -9.90 0.45
N ILE A 103 15.91 -9.52 -0.78
CA ILE A 103 16.07 -8.14 -1.25
C ILE A 103 15.04 -7.24 -0.57
N ARG A 104 13.78 -7.61 -0.56
CA ARG A 104 12.74 -6.75 0.00
C ARG A 104 12.84 -6.59 1.52
N VAL A 105 13.22 -7.64 2.25
CA VAL A 105 13.46 -7.55 3.71
C VAL A 105 14.61 -6.61 4.01
N GLN A 106 15.71 -6.69 3.29
CA GLN A 106 16.83 -5.76 3.43
C GLN A 106 16.42 -4.32 3.15
N ARG A 107 15.64 -4.07 2.11
CA ARG A 107 15.14 -2.73 1.76
C ARG A 107 14.24 -2.16 2.85
N VAL A 108 13.32 -2.96 3.37
CA VAL A 108 12.41 -2.55 4.46
C VAL A 108 13.19 -2.24 5.72
N HIS A 109 14.15 -3.09 6.08
CA HIS A 109 14.99 -2.89 7.26
C HIS A 109 15.84 -1.61 7.15
N LYS A 110 16.53 -1.43 6.05
CA LYS A 110 17.33 -0.22 5.78
C LYS A 110 16.49 1.05 5.86
N ARG A 111 15.34 1.06 5.21
CA ARG A 111 14.41 2.20 5.21
C ARG A 111 13.92 2.53 6.62
N ALA A 112 13.62 1.51 7.43
CA ALA A 112 13.19 1.70 8.81
C ALA A 112 14.30 2.32 9.67
N ILE A 113 15.54 1.89 9.50
CA ILE A 113 16.69 2.47 10.20
C ILE A 113 16.90 3.93 9.79
N GLU A 114 16.84 4.23 8.50
CA GLU A 114 16.97 5.60 7.99
C GLU A 114 15.88 6.53 8.52
N ARG A 115 14.66 6.01 8.70
CA ARG A 115 13.50 6.79 9.12
C ARG A 115 13.37 6.92 10.63
N PHE A 116 13.65 5.85 11.39
CA PHE A 116 13.38 5.77 12.83
C PHE A 116 14.63 5.59 13.68
N GLY A 117 15.79 5.32 13.07
CA GLY A 117 17.06 5.19 13.76
C GLY A 117 17.07 4.07 14.79
N GLU A 118 17.56 4.36 15.98
CA GLU A 118 17.73 3.40 17.08
C GLU A 118 16.40 2.83 17.62
N ARG A 119 15.28 3.48 17.34
CA ARG A 119 13.96 3.01 17.78
C ARG A 119 13.61 1.62 17.24
N VAL A 120 14.10 1.24 16.07
CA VAL A 120 13.87 -0.09 15.46
C VAL A 120 14.97 -1.10 15.76
N LEU A 121 16.08 -0.67 16.34
CA LEU A 121 17.18 -1.54 16.74
C LEU A 121 16.92 -2.16 18.12
N GLU A 122 17.71 -3.17 18.47
CA GLU A 122 17.60 -3.85 19.78
C GLU A 122 17.64 -2.83 20.94
N GLY A 123 16.66 -2.94 21.84
CA GLY A 123 16.45 -1.99 22.93
C GLY A 123 15.57 -0.79 22.58
N GLY A 124 15.24 -0.57 21.33
CA GLY A 124 14.33 0.51 20.90
C GLY A 124 12.86 0.15 21.11
N ASP A 125 12.01 1.17 21.25
CA ASP A 125 10.57 1.01 21.47
C ASP A 125 9.83 0.38 20.28
N MET A 126 10.35 0.52 19.07
CA MET A 126 9.78 -0.05 17.84
C MET A 126 10.43 -1.38 17.42
N HIS A 127 11.43 -1.86 18.15
CA HIS A 127 12.20 -3.05 17.73
C HIS A 127 11.32 -4.28 17.55
N GLN A 128 10.47 -4.59 18.52
CA GLN A 128 9.64 -5.80 18.50
C GLN A 128 8.64 -5.78 17.35
N SER A 129 7.95 -4.67 17.15
CA SER A 129 7.00 -4.52 16.03
C SER A 129 7.70 -4.52 14.67
N HIS A 130 8.91 -3.95 14.60
CA HIS A 130 9.71 -3.98 13.38
C HIS A 130 10.15 -5.41 13.02
N MET A 131 10.61 -6.20 14.00
CA MET A 131 10.98 -7.60 13.76
C MET A 131 9.79 -8.44 13.30
N LYS A 132 8.62 -8.23 13.88
CA LYS A 132 7.37 -8.89 13.43
C LYS A 132 7.02 -8.49 11.99
N PHE A 133 7.19 -7.25 11.64
CA PHE A 133 6.94 -6.77 10.28
C PHE A 133 7.88 -7.39 9.27
N LEU A 134 9.17 -7.49 9.58
CA LEU A 134 10.15 -8.16 8.72
C LEU A 134 9.82 -9.64 8.54
N GLU A 135 9.45 -10.33 9.61
CA GLU A 135 9.03 -11.73 9.54
C GLU A 135 7.77 -11.92 8.70
N GLY A 136 6.76 -11.08 8.89
CA GLY A 136 5.54 -11.09 8.08
C GLY A 136 5.82 -10.83 6.60
N ASN A 137 6.73 -9.93 6.29
CA ASN A 137 7.19 -9.67 4.93
C ASN A 137 7.90 -10.88 4.33
N ARG A 138 8.75 -11.56 5.09
CA ARG A 138 9.43 -12.77 4.66
C ARG A 138 8.46 -13.91 4.36
N ARG A 139 7.30 -13.91 4.99
CA ARG A 139 6.22 -14.91 4.82
C ARG A 139 5.17 -14.51 3.78
N TYR A 140 5.43 -13.50 2.98
CA TYR A 140 4.51 -13.01 1.96
C TYR A 140 4.07 -14.11 0.98
N GLU A 141 4.95 -15.02 0.60
CA GLU A 141 4.67 -16.11 -0.32
C GLU A 141 3.79 -17.22 0.30
N THR A 142 3.62 -17.21 1.61
CA THR A 142 2.88 -18.23 2.37
C THR A 142 1.70 -17.65 3.13
N ASP A 143 1.89 -17.26 4.38
CA ASP A 143 0.84 -16.88 5.32
C ASP A 143 1.02 -15.49 5.95
N GLY A 144 1.86 -14.66 5.36
CA GLY A 144 2.00 -13.25 5.76
C GLY A 144 0.72 -12.44 5.50
N SER A 145 0.70 -11.20 5.94
CA SER A 145 -0.39 -10.27 5.66
C SER A 145 0.19 -8.90 5.25
N PRO A 146 0.04 -8.47 3.99
CA PRO A 146 -0.59 -9.21 2.87
C PRO A 146 0.20 -10.44 2.44
N ASN A 147 -0.40 -11.30 1.66
CA ASN A 147 0.28 -12.46 1.09
C ASN A 147 0.02 -12.62 -0.41
N LEU A 148 0.88 -13.41 -1.05
CA LEU A 148 0.86 -13.61 -2.50
C LEU A 148 -0.47 -14.20 -2.99
N SER A 149 -1.02 -15.17 -2.27
CA SER A 149 -2.28 -15.84 -2.63
C SER A 149 -3.44 -14.85 -2.68
N GLU A 150 -3.59 -14.00 -1.67
CA GLU A 150 -4.63 -12.98 -1.61
C GLU A 150 -4.51 -11.97 -2.75
N GLN A 151 -3.29 -11.54 -3.05
CA GLN A 151 -3.06 -10.56 -4.11
C GLN A 151 -3.26 -11.15 -5.50
N LYS A 152 -2.88 -12.40 -5.72
CA LYS A 152 -3.18 -13.12 -6.97
C LYS A 152 -4.67 -13.32 -7.17
N GLU A 153 -5.40 -13.66 -6.12
CA GLU A 153 -6.86 -13.81 -6.19
C GLU A 153 -7.53 -12.48 -6.53
N TRP A 154 -7.10 -11.38 -5.92
CA TRP A 154 -7.60 -10.05 -6.27
C TRP A 154 -7.37 -9.76 -7.75
N MET A 155 -6.16 -9.95 -8.27
CA MET A 155 -5.87 -9.73 -9.69
C MET A 155 -6.73 -10.61 -10.61
N LYS A 156 -6.94 -11.88 -10.25
CA LYS A 156 -7.74 -12.83 -11.03
C LYS A 156 -9.19 -12.39 -11.16
N ASN A 157 -9.73 -11.74 -10.15
CA ASN A 157 -11.12 -11.29 -10.10
C ASN A 157 -11.33 -9.90 -10.71
N MET A 158 -10.25 -9.21 -11.09
CA MET A 158 -10.33 -7.92 -11.75
C MET A 158 -10.63 -8.07 -13.23
N SER A 159 -11.41 -7.13 -13.78
CA SER A 159 -11.81 -7.12 -15.19
C SER A 159 -10.92 -6.24 -16.08
N CYS A 160 -9.88 -5.66 -15.52
CA CYS A 160 -8.93 -4.81 -16.26
C CYS A 160 -7.75 -5.60 -16.84
#